data_07e57e979d24a3888debdbecce5ce50b
#
_entry.id   07e57e979d24a3888debdbecce5ce50b
#
_cell.length_a   1.000
_cell.length_b   1.000
_cell.length_c   1.000
_cell.angle_alpha   90.00
_cell.angle_beta   90.00
_cell.angle_gamma   90.00
#
_symmetry.space_group_name_H-M   'P 1'
#
loop_
_entity.id
_entity.type
_entity.pdbx_description
1 polymer ?
#
loop_
_entity_poly.entity_id
_entity_poly.type
_entity_poly.pdbx_seq_one_letter_code
_entity_poly.pdbx_strand_id
1 'polypeptide(L)'
;DNRINVNNPKIIQTIKGNPHQIVFVGFFIYAFSLGAMFPRLGDIQTSLEIDKAELGLLLLCIPLGLQVTLLFADRLVRAISLKNVICLGIPSICFTQFAAVAVNQIAFFAFFLIICGAFVAVVEVAINLEADRVEHALGSRIMNRSHAFWSIGFFSTAVVGALFSQFKVMLEIHFLLVCGIAFLISKIIFEDYIVASPRHTNVTKIKKFSLPTGPIFVMVLFT
;
A
#
# COMPACT_ATOMS: atom_id res chain seq x y z
N ASP A 1 -37.26 4.57 13.95
CA ASP A 1 -37.18 3.82 12.67
C ASP A 1 -36.44 4.68 11.64
N ASN A 2 -35.13 4.80 11.83
CA ASN A 2 -34.23 5.53 10.90
C ASN A 2 -33.60 4.54 9.91
N ARG A 3 -34.41 4.01 9.02
CA ARG A 3 -33.92 3.32 7.85
C ARG A 3 -33.27 4.37 6.95
N ILE A 4 -31.94 4.36 6.84
CA ILE A 4 -31.25 5.17 5.87
C ILE A 4 -31.75 4.75 4.50
N ASN A 5 -32.43 5.67 3.83
CA ASN A 5 -32.95 5.46 2.48
C ASN A 5 -31.75 5.37 1.53
N VAL A 6 -31.33 4.14 1.22
CA VAL A 6 -30.22 3.81 0.31
C VAL A 6 -30.46 4.38 -1.11
N ASN A 7 -31.71 4.78 -1.40
CA ASN A 7 -32.12 5.41 -2.66
C ASN A 7 -32.04 6.94 -2.66
N ASN A 8 -31.31 7.56 -1.72
CA ASN A 8 -31.12 9.00 -1.77
C ASN A 8 -30.22 9.35 -2.97
N PRO A 9 -30.77 9.95 -4.04
CA PRO A 9 -30.00 10.23 -5.26
C PRO A 9 -28.81 11.18 -5.01
N LYS A 10 -28.81 11.94 -3.91
CA LYS A 10 -27.67 12.79 -3.52
C LYS A 10 -26.45 12.00 -3.06
N ILE A 11 -26.61 10.78 -2.52
CA ILE A 11 -25.49 9.92 -2.13
C ILE A 11 -24.88 9.26 -3.38
N ILE A 12 -25.70 8.91 -4.35
CA ILE A 12 -25.26 8.27 -5.61
C ILE A 12 -24.64 9.30 -6.58
N GLN A 13 -25.14 10.56 -6.60
CA GLN A 13 -24.62 11.61 -7.48
C GLN A 13 -23.25 12.19 -7.04
N THR A 14 -22.83 11.96 -5.80
CA THR A 14 -21.54 12.49 -5.29
C THR A 14 -20.35 11.62 -5.70
N ILE A 15 -20.58 10.42 -6.24
CA ILE A 15 -19.53 9.53 -6.73
C ILE A 15 -19.49 9.65 -8.26
N LYS A 16 -18.77 10.66 -8.75
CA LYS A 16 -18.40 10.74 -10.18
C LYS A 16 -17.47 9.55 -10.48
N GLY A 17 -17.97 8.55 -11.19
CA GLY A 17 -17.23 7.36 -11.58
C GLY A 17 -17.65 6.10 -10.80
N ASN A 18 -17.09 4.97 -11.16
CA ASN A 18 -17.29 3.70 -10.48
C ASN A 18 -16.29 3.57 -9.31
N PRO A 19 -16.67 3.83 -8.04
CA PRO A 19 -15.74 3.91 -6.92
C PRO A 19 -14.95 2.61 -6.70
N HIS A 20 -15.57 1.46 -7.01
CA HIS A 20 -14.87 0.18 -6.96
C HIS A 20 -13.73 0.07 -7.96
N GLN A 21 -13.83 0.67 -9.14
CA GLN A 21 -12.74 0.67 -10.13
C GLN A 21 -11.56 1.51 -9.63
N ILE A 22 -11.81 2.63 -8.97
CA ILE A 22 -10.76 3.48 -8.38
C ILE A 22 -10.03 2.71 -7.27
N VAL A 23 -10.78 1.98 -6.43
CA VAL A 23 -10.18 1.11 -5.42
C VAL A 23 -9.32 0.01 -6.07
N PHE A 24 -9.80 -0.63 -7.13
CA PHE A 24 -9.04 -1.67 -7.84
C PHE A 24 -7.74 -1.12 -8.42
N VAL A 25 -7.78 0.06 -9.05
CA VAL A 25 -6.56 0.72 -9.56
C VAL A 25 -5.65 1.13 -8.42
N GLY A 26 -6.20 1.59 -7.29
CA GLY A 26 -5.43 1.88 -6.08
C GLY A 26 -4.65 0.67 -5.58
N PHE A 27 -5.30 -0.49 -5.46
CA PHE A 27 -4.62 -1.73 -5.08
C PHE A 27 -3.56 -2.16 -6.10
N PHE A 28 -3.87 -2.03 -7.40
CA PHE A 28 -2.93 -2.35 -8.46
C PHE A 28 -1.67 -1.48 -8.37
N ILE A 29 -1.81 -0.15 -8.33
CA ILE A 29 -0.66 0.76 -8.33
C ILE A 29 0.13 0.70 -7.01
N TYR A 30 -0.54 0.45 -5.88
CA TYR A 30 0.12 0.18 -4.61
C TYR A 30 1.03 -1.05 -4.70
N ALA A 31 0.52 -2.17 -5.19
CA ALA A 31 1.29 -3.40 -5.38
C ALA A 31 2.39 -3.26 -6.43
N PHE A 32 2.10 -2.56 -7.54
CA PHE A 32 3.07 -2.24 -8.57
C PHE A 32 4.25 -1.44 -8.01
N SER A 33 3.97 -0.48 -7.13
CA SER A 33 4.97 0.36 -6.47
C SER A 33 5.79 -0.44 -5.46
N LEU A 34 5.14 -1.22 -4.61
CA LEU A 34 5.82 -2.04 -3.60
C LEU A 34 6.68 -3.14 -4.24
N GLY A 35 6.17 -3.77 -5.29
CA GLY A 35 6.79 -4.91 -5.95
C GLY A 35 8.04 -4.58 -6.76
N ALA A 36 8.30 -3.31 -7.09
CA ALA A 36 9.36 -2.89 -8.01
C ALA A 36 10.77 -3.34 -7.60
N MET A 37 11.04 -3.47 -6.31
CA MET A 37 12.35 -3.85 -5.79
C MET A 37 12.67 -5.34 -5.98
N PHE A 38 11.67 -6.23 -5.84
CA PHE A 38 11.91 -7.66 -5.74
C PHE A 38 12.63 -8.28 -6.97
N PRO A 39 12.24 -7.96 -8.23
CA PRO A 39 12.93 -8.50 -9.40
C PRO A 39 14.35 -7.93 -9.59
N ARG A 40 14.73 -6.89 -8.86
CA ARG A 40 16.02 -6.20 -8.95
C ARG A 40 16.94 -6.50 -7.76
N LEU A 41 16.59 -7.43 -6.87
CA LEU A 41 17.39 -7.74 -5.69
C LEU A 41 18.82 -8.20 -6.03
N GLY A 42 19.00 -8.95 -7.12
CA GLY A 42 20.33 -9.36 -7.59
C GLY A 42 21.19 -8.17 -8.05
N ASP A 43 20.55 -7.20 -8.74
CA ASP A 43 21.25 -5.98 -9.18
C ASP A 43 21.62 -5.09 -7.99
N ILE A 44 20.73 -4.97 -6.99
CA ILE A 44 20.95 -4.24 -5.73
C ILE A 44 22.10 -4.89 -4.95
N GLN A 45 22.09 -6.22 -4.82
CA GLN A 45 23.15 -6.97 -4.14
C GLN A 45 24.52 -6.67 -4.77
N THR A 46 24.58 -6.71 -6.11
CA THR A 46 25.81 -6.44 -6.85
C THR A 46 26.25 -4.98 -6.70
N SER A 47 25.31 -4.02 -6.75
CA SER A 47 25.62 -2.59 -6.63
C SER A 47 26.15 -2.22 -5.25
N LEU A 48 25.64 -2.84 -4.18
CA LEU A 48 26.05 -2.60 -2.80
C LEU A 48 27.27 -3.43 -2.39
N GLU A 49 27.75 -4.36 -3.27
CA GLU A 49 28.86 -5.28 -3.00
C GLU A 49 28.67 -6.12 -1.73
N ILE A 50 27.44 -6.55 -1.46
CA ILE A 50 27.04 -7.30 -0.25
C ILE A 50 26.78 -8.79 -0.57
N ASP A 51 26.85 -9.62 0.47
CA ASP A 51 26.48 -11.01 0.35
C ASP A 51 24.96 -11.25 0.49
N LYS A 52 24.53 -12.52 0.31
CA LYS A 52 23.10 -12.87 0.36
C LYS A 52 22.51 -12.75 1.79
N ALA A 53 23.33 -12.98 2.82
CA ALA A 53 22.91 -12.88 4.20
C ALA A 53 22.70 -11.41 4.61
N GLU A 54 23.63 -10.54 4.19
CA GLU A 54 23.52 -9.09 4.39
C GLU A 54 22.30 -8.52 3.67
N LEU A 55 22.04 -8.93 2.41
CA LEU A 55 20.84 -8.55 1.69
C LEU A 55 19.58 -9.00 2.43
N GLY A 56 19.55 -10.24 2.93
CA GLY A 56 18.44 -10.76 3.73
C GLY A 56 18.18 -9.93 4.98
N LEU A 57 19.24 -9.53 5.70
CA LEU A 57 19.13 -8.65 6.86
C LEU A 57 18.60 -7.25 6.50
N LEU A 58 19.05 -6.69 5.39
CA LEU A 58 18.57 -5.41 4.90
C LEU A 58 17.08 -5.44 4.55
N LEU A 59 16.60 -6.54 3.96
CA LEU A 59 15.19 -6.69 3.61
C LEU A 59 14.28 -6.74 4.85
N LEU A 60 14.79 -7.13 6.03
CA LEU A 60 14.04 -7.06 7.30
C LEU A 60 13.70 -5.62 7.72
N CYS A 61 14.39 -4.62 7.17
CA CYS A 61 14.10 -3.21 7.46
C CYS A 61 12.69 -2.79 7.02
N ILE A 62 12.18 -3.36 5.91
CA ILE A 62 10.80 -3.08 5.45
C ILE A 62 9.77 -3.56 6.48
N PRO A 63 9.72 -4.85 6.88
CA PRO A 63 8.76 -5.30 7.89
C PRO A 63 8.97 -4.63 9.25
N LEU A 64 10.17 -4.26 9.63
CA LEU A 64 10.40 -3.49 10.87
C LEU A 64 9.72 -2.12 10.81
N GLY A 65 9.95 -1.36 9.75
CA GLY A 65 9.30 -0.06 9.54
C GLY A 65 7.78 -0.18 9.49
N LEU A 66 7.28 -1.22 8.81
CA LEU A 66 5.86 -1.54 8.70
C LEU A 66 5.25 -1.84 10.08
N GLN A 67 5.82 -2.75 10.86
CA GLN A 67 5.28 -3.16 12.15
C GLN A 67 5.26 -2.02 13.17
N VAL A 68 6.33 -1.24 13.25
CA VAL A 68 6.37 -0.07 14.14
C VAL A 68 5.29 0.94 13.75
N THR A 69 5.15 1.22 12.45
CA THR A 69 4.19 2.22 11.97
C THR A 69 2.74 1.75 12.11
N LEU A 70 2.46 0.46 11.97
CA LEU A 70 1.10 -0.09 12.17
C LEU A 70 0.52 0.24 13.53
N LEU A 71 1.34 0.37 14.58
CA LEU A 71 0.88 0.76 15.92
C LEU A 71 0.22 2.16 15.93
N PHE A 72 0.57 3.01 14.97
CA PHE A 72 0.11 4.39 14.88
C PHE A 72 -0.63 4.70 13.57
N ALA A 73 -0.71 3.74 12.64
CA ALA A 73 -1.22 3.94 11.28
C ALA A 73 -2.63 4.53 11.27
N ASP A 74 -3.53 4.06 12.12
CA ASP A 74 -4.89 4.57 12.24
C ASP A 74 -4.94 6.06 12.68
N ARG A 75 -4.03 6.49 13.57
CA ARG A 75 -3.90 7.90 13.95
C ARG A 75 -3.37 8.74 12.80
N LEU A 76 -2.38 8.23 12.06
CA LEU A 76 -1.79 8.90 10.91
C LEU A 76 -2.80 9.07 9.78
N VAL A 77 -3.57 8.02 9.45
CA VAL A 77 -4.62 8.07 8.43
C VAL A 77 -5.69 9.10 8.78
N ARG A 78 -6.09 9.20 10.05
CA ARG A 78 -7.05 10.23 10.49
C ARG A 78 -6.47 11.65 10.46
N ALA A 79 -5.19 11.82 10.80
CA ALA A 79 -4.55 13.13 10.84
C ALA A 79 -4.28 13.70 9.44
N ILE A 80 -3.85 12.85 8.48
CA ILE A 80 -3.45 13.28 7.12
C ILE A 80 -4.64 13.29 6.17
N SER A 81 -5.70 12.60 6.44
CA SER A 81 -6.81 12.18 5.59
C SER A 81 -6.50 10.96 4.71
N LEU A 82 -7.49 10.09 4.57
CA LEU A 82 -7.36 8.83 3.82
C LEU A 82 -6.96 9.05 2.35
N LYS A 83 -7.57 10.05 1.69
CA LYS A 83 -7.25 10.43 0.31
C LYS A 83 -5.78 10.82 0.16
N ASN A 84 -5.29 11.70 1.02
CA ASN A 84 -3.92 12.18 0.95
C ASN A 84 -2.91 11.06 1.22
N VAL A 85 -3.24 10.15 2.16
CA VAL A 85 -2.41 8.98 2.43
C VAL A 85 -2.28 8.10 1.19
N ILE A 86 -3.36 7.81 0.49
CA ILE A 86 -3.29 6.99 -0.73
C ILE A 86 -2.57 7.76 -1.85
N CYS A 87 -2.95 9.02 -2.10
CA CYS A 87 -2.42 9.81 -3.21
C CYS A 87 -0.92 10.09 -3.09
N LEU A 88 -0.43 10.38 -1.89
CA LEU A 88 0.97 10.71 -1.64
C LEU A 88 1.78 9.49 -1.16
N GLY A 89 1.17 8.60 -0.39
CA GLY A 89 1.86 7.45 0.18
C GLY A 89 2.33 6.45 -0.87
N ILE A 90 1.51 6.18 -1.90
CA ILE A 90 1.88 5.24 -2.98
C ILE A 90 3.14 5.72 -3.73
N PRO A 91 3.22 6.95 -4.25
CA PRO A 91 4.46 7.45 -4.86
C PRO A 91 5.64 7.50 -3.87
N SER A 92 5.38 7.76 -2.58
CA SER A 92 6.43 7.79 -1.55
C SER A 92 7.09 6.41 -1.34
N ILE A 93 6.35 5.31 -1.52
CA ILE A 93 6.93 3.95 -1.51
C ILE A 93 8.00 3.82 -2.59
N CYS A 94 7.69 4.24 -3.83
CA CYS A 94 8.66 4.20 -4.93
C CYS A 94 9.82 5.17 -4.72
N PHE A 95 9.52 6.37 -4.22
CA PHE A 95 10.55 7.38 -3.98
C PHE A 95 11.56 6.92 -2.93
N THR A 96 11.11 6.25 -1.86
CA THR A 96 12.04 5.69 -0.85
C THR A 96 12.89 4.56 -1.40
N GLN A 97 12.35 3.72 -2.30
CA GLN A 97 13.13 2.71 -3.00
C GLN A 97 14.16 3.34 -3.95
N PHE A 98 13.78 4.37 -4.70
CA PHE A 98 14.70 5.16 -5.52
C PHE A 98 15.82 5.78 -4.67
N ALA A 99 15.48 6.44 -3.56
CA ALA A 99 16.45 7.06 -2.67
C ALA A 99 17.40 6.03 -2.03
N ALA A 100 16.89 4.84 -1.72
CA ALA A 100 17.70 3.75 -1.19
C ALA A 100 18.83 3.33 -2.16
N VAL A 101 18.52 3.18 -3.45
CA VAL A 101 19.52 2.77 -4.44
C VAL A 101 20.43 3.93 -4.88
N ALA A 102 19.92 5.15 -4.94
CA ALA A 102 20.64 6.32 -5.42
C ALA A 102 21.83 6.71 -4.53
N VAL A 103 21.78 6.42 -3.23
CA VAL A 103 22.87 6.77 -2.29
C VAL A 103 23.98 5.72 -2.28
N ASN A 104 23.71 4.49 -2.71
CA ASN A 104 24.66 3.37 -2.81
C ASN A 104 25.52 3.15 -1.53
N GLN A 105 24.88 3.28 -0.35
CA GLN A 105 25.50 3.03 0.96
C GLN A 105 24.56 2.19 1.82
N ILE A 106 25.07 1.13 2.44
CA ILE A 106 24.30 0.13 3.20
C ILE A 106 23.44 0.79 4.30
N ALA A 107 24.00 1.72 5.08
CA ALA A 107 23.28 2.37 6.17
C ALA A 107 22.09 3.22 5.68
N PHE A 108 22.27 3.97 4.59
CA PHE A 108 21.20 4.75 3.97
C PHE A 108 20.17 3.85 3.28
N PHE A 109 20.63 2.78 2.66
CA PHE A 109 19.74 1.78 2.07
C PHE A 109 18.80 1.21 3.15
N ALA A 110 19.33 0.74 4.28
CA ALA A 110 18.56 0.26 5.43
C ALA A 110 17.58 1.34 5.96
N PHE A 111 18.04 2.56 6.12
CA PHE A 111 17.23 3.68 6.58
C PHE A 111 16.02 3.94 5.65
N PHE A 112 16.24 4.02 4.34
CA PHE A 112 15.16 4.22 3.38
C PHE A 112 14.21 3.03 3.29
N LEU A 113 14.68 1.79 3.51
CA LEU A 113 13.80 0.63 3.60
C LEU A 113 12.89 0.66 4.83
N ILE A 114 13.37 1.15 5.98
CA ILE A 114 12.50 1.38 7.16
C ILE A 114 11.41 2.41 6.84
N ILE A 115 11.78 3.52 6.19
CA ILE A 115 10.80 4.54 5.78
C ILE A 115 9.84 4.00 4.73
N CYS A 116 10.32 3.19 3.79
CA CYS A 116 9.48 2.48 2.82
C CYS A 116 8.43 1.63 3.54
N GLY A 117 8.83 0.82 4.52
CA GLY A 117 7.94 0.02 5.35
C GLY A 117 6.90 0.87 6.09
N ALA A 118 7.28 2.05 6.56
CA ALA A 118 6.36 2.98 7.20
C ALA A 118 5.27 3.48 6.23
N PHE A 119 5.64 3.86 5.01
CA PHE A 119 4.66 4.24 3.97
C PHE A 119 3.77 3.07 3.58
N VAL A 120 4.34 1.87 3.44
CA VAL A 120 3.57 0.64 3.17
C VAL A 120 2.49 0.44 4.23
N ALA A 121 2.83 0.54 5.54
CA ALA A 121 1.87 0.37 6.62
C ALA A 121 0.69 1.34 6.55
N VAL A 122 0.97 2.62 6.31
CA VAL A 122 -0.07 3.66 6.29
C VAL A 122 -0.96 3.53 5.05
N VAL A 123 -0.36 3.24 3.88
CA VAL A 123 -1.09 3.00 2.63
C VAL A 123 -1.95 1.75 2.74
N GLU A 124 -1.41 0.65 3.28
CA GLU A 124 -2.13 -0.61 3.51
C GLU A 124 -3.41 -0.37 4.30
N VAL A 125 -3.30 0.29 5.47
CA VAL A 125 -4.47 0.62 6.30
C VAL A 125 -5.45 1.51 5.55
N ALA A 126 -4.97 2.54 4.87
CA ALA A 126 -5.84 3.48 4.18
C ALA A 126 -6.62 2.84 3.03
N ILE A 127 -5.96 2.06 2.18
CA ILE A 127 -6.59 1.48 0.99
C ILE A 127 -7.58 0.37 1.35
N ASN A 128 -7.26 -0.44 2.37
CA ASN A 128 -8.17 -1.46 2.88
C ASN A 128 -9.40 -0.83 3.56
N LEU A 129 -9.20 0.27 4.31
CA LEU A 129 -10.30 1.02 4.91
C LEU A 129 -11.23 1.61 3.84
N GLU A 130 -10.69 2.15 2.76
CA GLU A 130 -11.50 2.68 1.66
C GLU A 130 -12.25 1.57 0.93
N ALA A 131 -11.59 0.43 0.69
CA ALA A 131 -12.26 -0.74 0.11
C ALA A 131 -13.45 -1.22 0.95
N ASP A 132 -13.30 -1.29 2.28
CA ASP A 132 -14.40 -1.65 3.19
C ASP A 132 -15.55 -0.64 3.13
N ARG A 133 -15.26 0.66 3.10
CA ARG A 133 -16.27 1.73 2.97
C ARG A 133 -17.04 1.64 1.66
N VAL A 134 -16.32 1.46 0.54
CA VAL A 134 -16.92 1.33 -0.79
C VAL A 134 -17.74 0.05 -0.88
N GLU A 135 -17.23 -1.09 -0.37
CA GLU A 135 -17.95 -2.35 -0.29
C GLU A 135 -19.29 -2.19 0.46
N HIS A 136 -19.24 -1.51 1.60
CA HIS A 136 -20.44 -1.23 2.39
C HIS A 136 -21.42 -0.30 1.66
N ALA A 137 -20.93 0.76 1.02
CA ALA A 137 -21.75 1.72 0.30
C ALA A 137 -22.45 1.10 -0.93
N LEU A 138 -21.77 0.16 -1.61
CA LEU A 138 -22.32 -0.53 -2.79
C LEU A 138 -23.18 -1.75 -2.44
N GLY A 139 -23.11 -2.26 -1.20
CA GLY A 139 -23.77 -3.51 -0.80
C GLY A 139 -23.25 -4.75 -1.55
N SER A 140 -22.04 -4.68 -2.14
CA SER A 140 -21.45 -5.76 -2.95
C SER A 140 -20.01 -6.02 -2.54
N ARG A 141 -19.61 -7.30 -2.45
CA ARG A 141 -18.26 -7.70 -2.03
C ARG A 141 -17.23 -7.36 -3.09
N ILE A 142 -16.34 -6.41 -2.80
CA ILE A 142 -15.25 -5.99 -3.70
C ILE A 142 -13.86 -6.31 -3.16
N MET A 143 -13.71 -6.59 -1.87
CA MET A 143 -12.42 -6.80 -1.22
C MET A 143 -11.57 -7.87 -1.90
N ASN A 144 -12.13 -9.04 -2.18
CA ASN A 144 -11.40 -10.13 -2.86
C ASN A 144 -10.94 -9.73 -4.27
N ARG A 145 -11.77 -8.97 -4.99
CA ARG A 145 -11.37 -8.43 -6.31
C ARG A 145 -10.27 -7.40 -6.19
N SER A 146 -10.31 -6.55 -5.17
CA SER A 146 -9.25 -5.58 -4.89
C SER A 146 -7.90 -6.27 -4.68
N HIS A 147 -7.85 -7.35 -3.91
CA HIS A 147 -6.64 -8.16 -3.72
C HIS A 147 -6.21 -8.90 -5.00
N ALA A 148 -7.13 -9.29 -5.88
CA ALA A 148 -6.77 -9.81 -7.20
C ALA A 148 -6.05 -8.75 -8.05
N PHE A 149 -6.53 -7.49 -8.05
CA PHE A 149 -5.84 -6.38 -8.72
C PHE A 149 -4.48 -6.08 -8.08
N TRP A 150 -4.36 -6.21 -6.76
CA TRP A 150 -3.08 -6.15 -6.06
C TRP A 150 -2.11 -7.20 -6.62
N SER A 151 -2.52 -8.45 -6.72
CA SER A 151 -1.69 -9.54 -7.25
C SER A 151 -1.27 -9.29 -8.70
N ILE A 152 -2.17 -8.77 -9.54
CA ILE A 152 -1.86 -8.40 -10.93
C ILE A 152 -0.84 -7.25 -10.96
N GLY A 153 -0.98 -6.25 -10.11
CA GLY A 153 -0.03 -5.14 -10.00
C GLY A 153 1.37 -5.62 -9.61
N PHE A 154 1.45 -6.49 -8.60
CA PHE A 154 2.70 -7.07 -8.15
C PHE A 154 3.36 -7.94 -9.23
N PHE A 155 2.59 -8.77 -9.92
CA PHE A 155 3.08 -9.57 -11.05
C PHE A 155 3.57 -8.69 -12.20
N SER A 156 2.82 -7.64 -12.55
CA SER A 156 3.18 -6.73 -13.65
C SER A 156 4.53 -6.05 -13.40
N THR A 157 4.75 -5.55 -12.18
CA THR A 157 6.04 -4.92 -11.84
C THR A 157 7.18 -5.93 -11.77
N ALA A 158 6.89 -7.18 -11.38
CA ALA A 158 7.89 -8.26 -11.41
C ALA A 158 8.37 -8.53 -12.84
N VAL A 159 7.45 -8.59 -13.81
CA VAL A 159 7.79 -8.76 -15.24
C VAL A 159 8.60 -7.55 -15.75
N VAL A 160 8.14 -6.31 -15.47
CA VAL A 160 8.85 -5.10 -15.90
C VAL A 160 10.26 -5.06 -15.31
N GLY A 161 10.41 -5.33 -14.02
CA GLY A 161 11.71 -5.30 -13.36
C GLY A 161 12.65 -6.40 -13.87
N ALA A 162 12.14 -7.60 -14.15
CA ALA A 162 12.94 -8.69 -14.74
C ALA A 162 13.44 -8.32 -16.15
N LEU A 163 12.58 -7.70 -16.98
CA LEU A 163 12.98 -7.21 -18.31
C LEU A 163 14.06 -6.12 -18.17
N PHE A 164 13.89 -5.18 -17.26
CA PHE A 164 14.85 -4.10 -17.03
C PHE A 164 16.20 -4.64 -16.51
N SER A 165 16.20 -5.68 -15.67
CA SER A 165 17.41 -6.36 -15.25
C SER A 165 18.09 -7.05 -16.43
N GLN A 166 17.32 -7.76 -17.28
CA GLN A 166 17.85 -8.44 -18.46
C GLN A 166 18.48 -7.46 -19.46
N PHE A 167 17.87 -6.30 -19.68
CA PHE A 167 18.41 -5.24 -20.56
C PHE A 167 19.43 -4.34 -19.87
N LYS A 168 19.85 -4.67 -18.65
CA LYS A 168 20.83 -3.92 -17.84
C LYS A 168 20.47 -2.44 -17.69
N VAL A 169 19.18 -2.13 -17.59
CA VAL A 169 18.71 -0.78 -17.27
C VAL A 169 19.17 -0.43 -15.85
N MET A 170 19.73 0.76 -15.67
CA MET A 170 20.18 1.25 -14.36
C MET A 170 19.06 1.18 -13.31
N LEU A 171 19.42 0.86 -12.06
CA LEU A 171 18.47 0.76 -10.95
C LEU A 171 17.69 2.07 -10.76
N GLU A 172 18.42 3.19 -10.78
CA GLU A 172 17.87 4.53 -10.58
C GLU A 172 16.82 4.87 -11.64
N ILE A 173 17.08 4.54 -12.91
CA ILE A 173 16.14 4.76 -14.02
C ILE A 173 14.87 3.94 -13.81
N HIS A 174 15.02 2.65 -13.43
CA HIS A 174 13.87 1.80 -13.16
C HIS A 174 12.98 2.39 -12.06
N PHE A 175 13.55 2.69 -10.89
CA PHE A 175 12.76 3.21 -9.76
C PHE A 175 12.21 4.61 -10.03
N LEU A 176 12.92 5.47 -10.76
CA LEU A 176 12.43 6.78 -11.17
C LEU A 176 11.21 6.65 -12.09
N LEU A 177 11.25 5.73 -13.08
CA LEU A 177 10.12 5.47 -13.98
C LEU A 177 8.91 4.94 -13.22
N VAL A 178 9.11 3.97 -12.33
CA VAL A 178 8.02 3.42 -11.48
C VAL A 178 7.44 4.52 -10.59
N CYS A 179 8.29 5.36 -10.00
CA CYS A 179 7.86 6.50 -9.18
C CYS A 179 7.04 7.50 -9.99
N GLY A 180 7.50 7.84 -11.21
CA GLY A 180 6.77 8.73 -12.11
C GLY A 180 5.41 8.19 -12.52
N ILE A 181 5.34 6.91 -12.87
CA ILE A 181 4.07 6.22 -13.20
C ILE A 181 3.14 6.23 -11.98
N ALA A 182 3.65 5.85 -10.80
CA ALA A 182 2.87 5.83 -9.57
C ALA A 182 2.32 7.22 -9.22
N PHE A 183 3.14 8.26 -9.35
CA PHE A 183 2.74 9.64 -9.10
C PHE A 183 1.66 10.11 -10.08
N LEU A 184 1.86 9.89 -11.38
CA LEU A 184 0.90 10.30 -12.42
C LEU A 184 -0.45 9.60 -12.25
N ILE A 185 -0.44 8.27 -12.07
CA ILE A 185 -1.67 7.50 -11.89
C ILE A 185 -2.37 7.92 -10.59
N SER A 186 -1.63 8.05 -9.48
CA SER A 186 -2.20 8.48 -8.20
C SER A 186 -2.82 9.87 -8.31
N LYS A 187 -2.16 10.81 -8.99
CA LYS A 187 -2.70 12.15 -9.19
C LYS A 187 -3.96 12.13 -10.06
N ILE A 188 -3.91 11.51 -11.24
CA ILE A 188 -5.04 11.50 -12.19
C ILE A 188 -6.28 10.84 -11.57
N ILE A 189 -6.11 9.74 -10.83
CA ILE A 189 -7.23 8.94 -10.34
C ILE A 189 -7.79 9.50 -9.03
N PHE A 190 -6.92 9.96 -8.13
CA PHE A 190 -7.34 10.38 -6.80
C PHE A 190 -7.53 11.90 -6.66
N GLU A 191 -7.19 12.74 -7.66
CA GLU A 191 -7.34 14.19 -7.56
C GLU A 191 -8.80 14.59 -7.29
N ASP A 192 -9.75 14.05 -8.05
CA ASP A 192 -11.18 14.31 -7.90
C ASP A 192 -11.93 13.24 -7.10
N TYR A 193 -11.19 12.28 -6.54
CA TYR A 193 -11.82 11.19 -5.81
C TYR A 193 -12.40 11.66 -4.48
N ILE A 194 -13.66 11.32 -4.25
CA ILE A 194 -14.35 11.55 -2.99
C ILE A 194 -14.38 10.24 -2.21
N VAL A 195 -13.73 10.25 -1.05
CA VAL A 195 -13.64 9.11 -0.15
C VAL A 195 -15.04 8.70 0.33
N ALA A 196 -15.30 7.40 0.38
CA ALA A 196 -16.57 6.87 0.86
C ALA A 196 -16.81 7.22 2.34
N SER A 197 -18.07 7.46 2.70
CA SER A 197 -18.44 7.82 4.08
C SER A 197 -18.05 6.73 5.07
N PRO A 198 -17.56 7.09 6.26
CA PRO A 198 -17.30 6.12 7.31
C PRO A 198 -18.54 5.28 7.63
N ARG A 199 -18.34 4.02 7.95
CA ARG A 199 -19.41 3.18 8.50
C ARG A 199 -19.90 3.78 9.81
N HIS A 200 -21.19 3.98 9.95
CA HIS A 200 -21.81 4.23 11.25
C HIS A 200 -21.80 2.92 12.05
N THR A 201 -20.70 2.64 12.72
CA THR A 201 -20.71 1.63 13.77
C THR A 201 -21.46 2.22 14.95
N ASN A 202 -22.64 1.68 15.27
CA ASN A 202 -23.20 1.86 16.59
C ASN A 202 -22.13 1.39 17.57
N VAL A 203 -21.53 2.34 18.27
CA VAL A 203 -20.48 2.07 19.28
C VAL A 203 -21.15 1.31 20.42
N THR A 204 -21.37 0.01 20.23
CA THR A 204 -21.51 -0.88 21.36
C THR A 204 -20.18 -0.81 22.10
N LYS A 205 -20.25 -0.35 23.36
CA LYS A 205 -19.15 -0.15 24.30
C LYS A 205 -17.95 -1.05 23.97
N ILE A 206 -16.81 -0.43 23.69
CA ILE A 206 -15.52 -1.12 23.49
C ILE A 206 -15.38 -2.13 24.61
N LYS A 207 -15.57 -3.42 24.32
CA LYS A 207 -15.16 -4.48 25.23
C LYS A 207 -13.69 -4.25 25.49
N LYS A 208 -13.31 -4.16 26.78
CA LYS A 208 -11.91 -4.10 27.22
C LYS A 208 -11.12 -5.08 26.36
N PHE A 209 -10.00 -4.63 25.80
CA PHE A 209 -9.05 -5.44 25.07
C PHE A 209 -8.79 -6.70 25.89
N SER A 210 -9.28 -7.83 25.45
CA SER A 210 -8.90 -9.14 25.97
C SER A 210 -7.96 -9.74 24.93
N LEU A 211 -6.76 -10.10 25.36
CA LEU A 211 -5.86 -10.91 24.54
C LEU A 211 -6.63 -12.14 24.04
N PRO A 212 -6.60 -12.44 22.75
CA PRO A 212 -7.22 -13.65 22.22
C PRO A 212 -6.50 -14.86 22.83
N THR A 213 -7.11 -15.45 23.87
CA THR A 213 -6.63 -16.70 24.47
C THR A 213 -7.29 -17.86 23.74
N GLY A 214 -6.51 -18.75 23.18
CA GLY A 214 -7.01 -19.95 22.53
C GLY A 214 -6.55 -20.12 21.07
N PRO A 215 -7.26 -20.91 20.26
CA PRO A 215 -6.85 -21.30 18.90
C PRO A 215 -6.49 -20.13 17.97
N ILE A 216 -7.11 -18.96 18.17
CA ILE A 216 -6.85 -17.75 17.37
C ILE A 216 -5.44 -17.22 17.61
N PHE A 217 -4.92 -17.31 18.86
CA PHE A 217 -3.56 -16.88 19.17
C PHE A 217 -2.52 -17.78 18.49
N VAL A 218 -2.80 -19.10 18.45
CA VAL A 218 -1.97 -20.07 17.73
C VAL A 218 -1.99 -19.80 16.24
N MET A 219 -3.16 -19.51 15.63
CA MET A 219 -3.25 -19.15 14.21
C MET A 219 -2.42 -17.90 13.84
N VAL A 220 -2.42 -16.88 14.70
CA VAL A 220 -1.66 -15.64 14.46
C VAL A 220 -0.14 -15.84 14.58
N LEU A 221 0.30 -16.83 15.35
CA LEU A 221 1.74 -17.16 15.51
C LEU A 221 2.31 -17.98 14.34
N PHE A 222 1.44 -18.63 13.54
CA PHE A 222 1.84 -19.53 12.44
C PHE A 222 1.44 -19.01 11.04
N THR A 223 0.97 -17.77 10.94
CA THR A 223 0.80 -17.04 9.67
C THR A 223 1.85 -15.95 9.53
#